data_5489ffdc89c059e393e1dd9e5511e2dd
#
_entry.id   5489ffdc89c059e393e1dd9e5511e2dd
#
_cell.length_a   1.000
_cell.length_b   1.000
_cell.length_c   1.000
_cell.angle_alpha   90.00
_cell.angle_beta   90.00
_cell.angle_gamma   90.00
#
_symmetry.space_group_name_H-M   'P 1'
#
loop_
_entity.id
_entity.type
_entity.pdbx_description
1 polymer ?
#
loop_
_entity_poly.entity_id
_entity_poly.type
_entity_poly.pdbx_seq_one_letter_code
_entity_poly.pdbx_strand_id
1 'polypeptide(L)'
;MLTRKQLELLRFIHERLTETGVPPSFDEMKDALDLRSKSGIHRLITALEERGFIRRLPNRARAIEVIKQPDGYGAGRARGFTPSVIEGNLGRVRAPSEEEGGRPVAVPVMGRIAAGTPIEAIQTRSHTINMPPDLLTAGEHFALEVRGESMIDAGILDGDIVLIRRTETADTGDVVVALIDDEEATLKRFRRRGASIALEPANSSHEVRILPPNRVRIQGKLVGLFRKY
;
A
#
# COMPACT_ATOMS: atom_id res chain seq x y z
N MET A 1 -24.14 -9.48 -22.14
CA MET A 1 -24.52 -10.63 -21.26
C MET A 1 -23.45 -11.71 -21.37
N LEU A 2 -23.10 -12.35 -20.25
CA LEU A 2 -22.20 -13.52 -20.26
C LEU A 2 -22.98 -14.78 -20.68
N THR A 3 -22.29 -15.69 -21.37
CA THR A 3 -22.84 -17.03 -21.63
C THR A 3 -22.81 -17.84 -20.32
N ARG A 4 -23.62 -18.92 -20.27
CA ARG A 4 -23.69 -19.79 -19.07
C ARG A 4 -22.31 -20.30 -18.65
N LYS A 5 -21.48 -20.75 -19.59
CA LYS A 5 -20.13 -21.25 -19.33
C LYS A 5 -19.14 -20.16 -18.89
N GLN A 6 -19.28 -18.93 -19.39
CA GLN A 6 -18.51 -17.79 -18.94
C GLN A 6 -18.86 -17.42 -17.50
N LEU A 7 -20.15 -17.48 -17.17
CA LEU A 7 -20.62 -17.21 -15.81
C LEU A 7 -20.14 -18.27 -14.81
N GLU A 8 -20.21 -19.55 -15.19
CA GLU A 8 -19.71 -20.66 -14.38
C GLU A 8 -18.21 -20.52 -14.11
N LEU A 9 -17.42 -20.19 -15.14
CA LEU A 9 -15.98 -19.97 -14.99
C LEU A 9 -15.64 -18.78 -14.09
N LEU A 10 -16.33 -17.66 -14.26
CA LEU A 10 -16.11 -16.47 -13.46
C LEU A 10 -16.43 -16.72 -11.97
N ARG A 11 -17.50 -17.47 -11.69
CA ARG A 11 -17.85 -17.90 -10.32
C ARG A 11 -16.76 -18.78 -9.72
N PHE A 12 -16.33 -19.79 -10.42
CA PHE A 12 -15.29 -20.70 -9.95
C PHE A 12 -13.97 -19.97 -9.64
N ILE A 13 -13.56 -19.03 -10.50
CA ILE A 13 -12.35 -18.20 -10.28
C ILE A 13 -12.53 -17.35 -9.02
N HIS A 14 -13.71 -16.74 -8.85
CA HIS A 14 -13.99 -15.89 -7.70
C HIS A 14 -14.02 -16.66 -6.37
N GLU A 15 -14.69 -17.82 -6.35
CA GLU A 15 -14.75 -18.70 -5.17
C GLU A 15 -13.34 -19.14 -4.74
N ARG A 16 -12.53 -19.63 -5.69
CA ARG A 16 -11.16 -20.06 -5.40
C ARG A 16 -10.26 -18.91 -4.91
N LEU A 17 -10.39 -17.72 -5.50
CA LEU A 17 -9.67 -16.53 -5.03
C LEU A 17 -10.07 -16.14 -3.60
N THR A 18 -11.35 -16.27 -3.26
CA THR A 18 -11.86 -15.96 -1.92
C THR A 18 -11.41 -16.99 -0.88
N GLU A 19 -11.37 -18.29 -1.25
CA GLU A 19 -11.00 -19.38 -0.33
C GLU A 19 -9.49 -19.50 -0.12
N THR A 20 -8.71 -19.39 -1.19
CA THR A 20 -7.27 -19.73 -1.17
C THR A 20 -6.34 -18.54 -1.39
N GLY A 21 -6.90 -17.40 -1.84
CA GLY A 21 -6.11 -16.23 -2.25
C GLY A 21 -5.33 -16.42 -3.56
N VAL A 22 -5.43 -17.60 -4.20
CA VAL A 22 -4.67 -17.95 -5.41
C VAL A 22 -5.64 -18.32 -6.54
N PRO A 23 -5.50 -17.74 -7.75
CA PRO A 23 -6.33 -18.11 -8.89
C PRO A 23 -6.14 -19.57 -9.29
N PRO A 24 -7.22 -20.27 -9.71
CA PRO A 24 -7.14 -21.65 -10.15
C PRO A 24 -6.30 -21.81 -11.44
N SER A 25 -5.68 -22.96 -11.59
CA SER A 25 -4.95 -23.34 -12.80
C SER A 25 -5.91 -23.66 -13.95
N PHE A 26 -5.40 -23.67 -15.19
CA PHE A 26 -6.19 -24.05 -16.37
C PHE A 26 -6.73 -25.50 -16.28
N ASP A 27 -5.99 -26.40 -15.61
CA ASP A 27 -6.44 -27.77 -15.37
C ASP A 27 -7.60 -27.83 -14.38
N GLU A 28 -7.50 -27.12 -13.27
CA GLU A 28 -8.58 -27.00 -12.28
C GLU A 28 -9.84 -26.37 -12.88
N MET A 29 -9.68 -25.32 -13.71
CA MET A 29 -10.81 -24.70 -14.42
C MET A 29 -11.46 -25.66 -15.44
N LYS A 30 -10.62 -26.42 -16.16
CA LYS A 30 -11.08 -27.41 -17.12
C LYS A 30 -11.91 -28.50 -16.44
N ASP A 31 -11.41 -29.02 -15.34
CA ASP A 31 -12.07 -30.10 -14.58
C ASP A 31 -13.35 -29.58 -13.91
N ALA A 32 -13.34 -28.39 -13.34
CA ALA A 32 -14.53 -27.75 -12.73
C ALA A 32 -15.67 -27.47 -13.71
N LEU A 33 -15.36 -27.18 -14.97
CA LEU A 33 -16.35 -26.90 -16.01
C LEU A 33 -16.70 -28.11 -16.90
N ASP A 34 -16.11 -29.27 -16.60
CA ASP A 34 -16.24 -30.52 -17.39
C ASP A 34 -15.92 -30.28 -18.90
N LEU A 35 -14.79 -29.62 -19.15
CA LEU A 35 -14.36 -29.36 -20.51
C LEU A 35 -13.26 -30.34 -20.95
N ARG A 36 -13.37 -30.82 -22.22
CA ARG A 36 -12.43 -31.80 -22.77
C ARG A 36 -11.02 -31.26 -23.06
N SER A 37 -10.87 -29.93 -23.19
CA SER A 37 -9.57 -29.32 -23.54
C SER A 37 -9.31 -28.00 -22.88
N LYS A 38 -8.02 -27.70 -22.62
CA LYS A 38 -7.54 -26.40 -22.12
C LYS A 38 -7.84 -25.25 -23.10
N SER A 39 -7.94 -25.53 -24.40
CA SER A 39 -8.26 -24.54 -25.42
C SER A 39 -9.66 -23.92 -25.20
N GLY A 40 -10.60 -24.71 -24.69
CA GLY A 40 -11.94 -24.22 -24.29
C GLY A 40 -11.85 -23.19 -23.15
N ILE A 41 -11.05 -23.47 -22.13
CA ILE A 41 -10.81 -22.54 -21.03
C ILE A 41 -10.13 -21.26 -21.53
N HIS A 42 -9.11 -21.38 -22.39
CA HIS A 42 -8.42 -20.22 -22.94
C HIS A 42 -9.37 -19.26 -23.67
N ARG A 43 -10.31 -19.78 -24.49
CA ARG A 43 -11.33 -18.98 -25.17
C ARG A 43 -12.28 -18.29 -24.21
N LEU A 44 -12.69 -18.98 -23.12
CA LEU A 44 -13.59 -18.41 -22.12
C LEU A 44 -12.89 -17.29 -21.32
N ILE A 45 -11.63 -17.48 -20.95
CA ILE A 45 -10.82 -16.47 -20.26
C ILE A 45 -10.61 -15.24 -21.15
N THR A 46 -10.22 -15.43 -22.42
CA THR A 46 -10.06 -14.32 -23.36
C THR A 46 -11.36 -13.53 -23.53
N ALA A 47 -12.49 -14.21 -23.66
CA ALA A 47 -13.78 -13.53 -23.77
C ALA A 47 -14.22 -12.81 -22.49
N LEU A 48 -13.84 -13.29 -21.30
CA LEU A 48 -14.09 -12.61 -20.03
C LEU A 48 -13.17 -11.37 -19.87
N GLU A 49 -11.93 -11.45 -20.34
CA GLU A 49 -10.98 -10.35 -20.35
C GLU A 49 -11.39 -9.24 -21.32
N GLU A 50 -11.74 -9.55 -22.56
CA GLU A 50 -12.28 -8.62 -23.57
C GLU A 50 -13.52 -7.87 -23.08
N ARG A 51 -14.34 -8.52 -22.27
CA ARG A 51 -15.55 -7.92 -21.67
C ARG A 51 -15.29 -7.20 -20.35
N GLY A 52 -14.03 -7.16 -19.87
CA GLY A 52 -13.62 -6.45 -18.67
C GLY A 52 -14.09 -7.07 -17.37
N PHE A 53 -14.40 -8.37 -17.32
CA PHE A 53 -14.73 -9.09 -16.08
C PHE A 53 -13.49 -9.58 -15.34
N ILE A 54 -12.44 -9.92 -16.06
CA ILE A 54 -11.15 -10.34 -15.51
C ILE A 54 -10.01 -9.61 -16.21
N ARG A 55 -8.83 -9.59 -15.58
CA ARG A 55 -7.58 -9.09 -16.15
C ARG A 55 -6.48 -10.09 -15.90
N ARG A 56 -5.62 -10.35 -16.91
CA ARG A 56 -4.37 -11.11 -16.74
C ARG A 56 -3.23 -10.15 -16.39
N LEU A 57 -2.46 -10.49 -15.38
CA LEU A 57 -1.26 -9.74 -15.04
C LEU A 57 -0.06 -10.34 -15.78
N PRO A 58 0.72 -9.55 -16.54
CA PRO A 58 1.89 -10.04 -17.26
C PRO A 58 2.96 -10.52 -16.28
N ASN A 59 3.75 -11.52 -16.71
CA ASN A 59 4.91 -12.06 -16.01
C ASN A 59 4.66 -12.79 -14.67
N ARG A 60 3.43 -13.24 -14.41
CA ARG A 60 3.12 -14.12 -13.28
C ARG A 60 2.32 -15.32 -13.74
N ALA A 61 2.79 -16.52 -13.42
CA ALA A 61 2.01 -17.74 -13.61
C ALA A 61 0.72 -17.68 -12.75
N ARG A 62 -0.42 -18.02 -13.35
CA ARG A 62 -1.75 -18.01 -12.72
C ARG A 62 -2.29 -16.64 -12.28
N ALA A 63 -1.83 -15.54 -12.85
CA ALA A 63 -2.25 -14.20 -12.43
C ALA A 63 -3.52 -13.75 -13.15
N ILE A 64 -4.68 -14.09 -12.59
CA ILE A 64 -6.01 -13.62 -13.03
C ILE A 64 -6.61 -12.79 -11.88
N GLU A 65 -7.04 -11.58 -12.19
CA GLU A 65 -7.75 -10.69 -11.28
C GLU A 65 -9.20 -10.53 -11.76
N VAL A 66 -10.16 -10.64 -10.84
CA VAL A 66 -11.58 -10.39 -11.13
C VAL A 66 -11.88 -8.91 -10.92
N ILE A 67 -12.27 -8.22 -12.01
CA ILE A 67 -12.56 -6.77 -12.00
C ILE A 67 -14.04 -6.50 -11.75
N LYS A 68 -14.94 -7.33 -12.32
CA LYS A 68 -16.38 -7.17 -12.20
C LYS A 68 -17.03 -8.50 -11.81
N GLN A 69 -17.93 -8.43 -10.83
CA GLN A 69 -18.82 -9.55 -10.53
C GLN A 69 -20.03 -9.51 -11.45
N PRO A 70 -20.58 -10.67 -11.84
CA PRO A 70 -21.82 -10.71 -12.64
C PRO A 70 -22.99 -10.13 -11.84
N ASP A 71 -23.84 -9.34 -12.53
CA ASP A 71 -25.05 -8.79 -11.95
C ASP A 71 -25.92 -9.90 -11.32
N GLY A 72 -26.24 -9.75 -10.04
CA GLY A 72 -27.00 -10.73 -9.25
C GLY A 72 -26.21 -11.48 -8.18
N TYR A 73 -24.89 -11.32 -8.05
CA TYR A 73 -24.10 -11.99 -7.01
C TYR A 73 -23.87 -11.14 -5.75
N GLY A 74 -24.30 -9.86 -5.76
CA GLY A 74 -24.26 -8.97 -4.59
C GLY A 74 -25.57 -8.85 -3.82
N ALA A 75 -26.62 -9.60 -4.19
CA ALA A 75 -27.92 -9.55 -3.52
C ALA A 75 -28.38 -10.93 -3.04
N GLY A 76 -27.48 -11.81 -2.68
CA GLY A 76 -27.76 -12.94 -1.82
C GLY A 76 -27.95 -12.41 -0.40
N ARG A 77 -29.16 -11.92 -0.10
CA ARG A 77 -29.65 -11.86 1.26
C ARG A 77 -29.34 -13.22 1.89
N ALA A 78 -28.30 -13.25 2.75
CA ALA A 78 -28.27 -14.24 3.78
C ALA A 78 -29.62 -14.14 4.47
N ARG A 79 -30.50 -15.12 4.23
CA ARG A 79 -31.65 -15.36 5.11
C ARG A 79 -31.03 -15.56 6.47
N GLY A 80 -31.20 -14.52 7.29
CA GLY A 80 -30.65 -14.47 8.59
C GLY A 80 -31.02 -15.71 9.39
N PHE A 81 -30.03 -16.48 9.72
CA PHE A 81 -29.99 -17.13 11.00
C PHE A 81 -29.80 -15.97 11.98
N THR A 82 -30.91 -15.49 12.55
CA THR A 82 -30.86 -14.69 13.76
C THR A 82 -30.68 -15.68 14.90
N PRO A 83 -29.46 -15.85 15.46
CA PRO A 83 -29.31 -16.59 16.70
C PRO A 83 -30.03 -15.76 17.78
N SER A 84 -31.16 -16.27 18.31
CA SER A 84 -31.70 -15.75 19.55
C SER A 84 -30.73 -16.17 20.65
N VAL A 85 -30.04 -15.20 21.23
CA VAL A 85 -29.20 -15.39 22.41
C VAL A 85 -30.11 -15.78 23.55
N ILE A 86 -30.09 -17.05 23.94
CA ILE A 86 -30.59 -17.46 25.24
C ILE A 86 -29.56 -16.93 26.25
N GLU A 87 -29.91 -15.95 27.04
CA GLU A 87 -29.09 -15.46 28.15
C GLU A 87 -28.90 -16.57 29.19
N GLY A 88 -27.88 -17.39 28.97
CA GLY A 88 -27.29 -18.24 30.00
C GLY A 88 -26.25 -17.42 30.75
N ASN A 89 -26.50 -17.19 32.04
CA ASN A 89 -25.59 -16.50 32.96
C ASN A 89 -24.35 -17.34 33.25
N LEU A 90 -23.41 -17.40 32.30
CA LEU A 90 -22.06 -17.90 32.47
C LEU A 90 -21.09 -16.73 32.30
N GLY A 91 -20.32 -16.49 33.38
CA GLY A 91 -19.46 -15.34 33.59
C GLY A 91 -18.80 -14.78 32.32
N ARG A 92 -18.90 -13.48 32.16
CA ARG A 92 -18.34 -12.67 31.08
C ARG A 92 -16.86 -13.03 30.84
N VAL A 93 -16.61 -14.02 29.98
CA VAL A 93 -15.39 -13.99 29.21
C VAL A 93 -15.66 -13.01 28.08
N ARG A 94 -15.17 -11.79 28.23
CA ARG A 94 -15.21 -10.75 27.22
C ARG A 94 -14.46 -11.31 26.00
N ALA A 95 -15.18 -11.74 24.96
CA ALA A 95 -14.56 -11.97 23.67
C ALA A 95 -13.82 -10.68 23.28
N PRO A 96 -12.60 -10.76 22.73
CA PRO A 96 -11.93 -9.58 22.21
C PRO A 96 -12.89 -8.92 21.21
N SER A 97 -13.34 -7.71 21.53
CA SER A 97 -14.14 -6.91 20.61
C SER A 97 -13.28 -6.63 19.39
N GLU A 98 -13.74 -7.00 18.20
CA GLU A 98 -13.15 -6.63 16.90
C GLU A 98 -13.17 -5.11 16.63
N GLU A 99 -13.40 -4.30 17.66
CA GLU A 99 -13.47 -2.84 17.59
C GLU A 99 -12.20 -2.10 18.05
N GLU A 100 -11.10 -2.80 18.41
CA GLU A 100 -9.84 -2.15 18.76
C GLU A 100 -8.86 -1.97 17.60
N GLY A 101 -9.16 -2.46 16.41
CA GLY A 101 -8.45 -2.13 15.18
C GLY A 101 -9.23 -1.09 14.38
N GLY A 102 -8.98 0.20 14.61
CA GLY A 102 -9.58 1.26 13.80
C GLY A 102 -9.41 0.97 12.30
N ARG A 103 -10.34 1.46 11.46
CA ARG A 103 -10.29 1.25 10.00
C ARG A 103 -8.93 1.68 9.45
N PRO A 104 -8.28 0.89 8.57
CA PRO A 104 -7.01 1.26 7.97
C PRO A 104 -7.07 2.66 7.34
N VAL A 105 -6.06 3.46 7.65
CA VAL A 105 -5.93 4.81 7.09
C VAL A 105 -5.14 4.75 5.81
N ALA A 106 -5.67 5.32 4.74
CA ALA A 106 -5.02 5.38 3.44
C ALA A 106 -3.95 6.48 3.42
N VAL A 107 -2.68 6.11 3.38
CA VAL A 107 -1.54 7.03 3.31
C VAL A 107 -1.03 7.09 1.86
N PRO A 108 -1.00 8.29 1.23
CA PRO A 108 -0.49 8.43 -0.13
C PRO A 108 1.03 8.28 -0.18
N VAL A 109 1.54 7.51 -1.15
CA VAL A 109 2.96 7.48 -1.50
C VAL A 109 3.20 8.52 -2.59
N MET A 110 3.98 9.55 -2.26
CA MET A 110 4.17 10.77 -3.07
C MET A 110 5.40 10.69 -3.99
N GLY A 111 5.82 9.49 -4.36
CA GLY A 111 6.97 9.29 -5.26
C GLY A 111 8.24 8.90 -4.52
N ARG A 112 9.39 9.26 -5.12
CA ARG A 112 10.73 8.81 -4.67
C ARG A 112 11.54 9.99 -4.17
N ILE A 113 12.33 9.76 -3.12
CA ILE A 113 13.24 10.76 -2.58
C ILE A 113 14.69 10.25 -2.58
N ALA A 114 15.61 11.04 -3.15
CA ALA A 114 17.04 10.81 -3.15
C ALA A 114 17.76 12.09 -2.70
N ALA A 115 19.09 12.08 -2.62
CA ALA A 115 19.86 13.31 -2.50
C ALA A 115 19.74 14.11 -3.83
N GLY A 116 19.30 15.37 -3.75
CA GLY A 116 19.14 16.22 -4.92
C GLY A 116 17.90 15.93 -5.78
N THR A 117 16.84 15.37 -5.20
CA THR A 117 15.61 15.08 -5.94
C THR A 117 14.83 16.36 -6.22
N PRO A 118 14.46 16.67 -7.48
CA PRO A 118 13.57 17.78 -7.78
C PRO A 118 12.22 17.63 -7.06
N ILE A 119 11.62 18.74 -6.63
CA ILE A 119 10.36 18.74 -5.86
C ILE A 119 9.21 18.07 -6.63
N GLU A 120 9.18 18.15 -7.94
CA GLU A 120 8.16 17.54 -8.79
C GLU A 120 8.11 16.02 -8.60
N ALA A 121 9.25 15.39 -8.32
CA ALA A 121 9.33 13.94 -8.10
C ALA A 121 8.64 13.47 -6.81
N ILE A 122 8.39 14.38 -5.86
CA ILE A 122 7.71 14.10 -4.59
C ILE A 122 6.30 14.70 -4.51
N GLN A 123 5.84 15.40 -5.55
CA GLN A 123 4.50 15.97 -5.60
C GLN A 123 3.48 15.04 -6.28
N THR A 124 3.94 14.08 -7.06
CA THR A 124 3.06 13.18 -7.81
C THR A 124 2.70 11.97 -6.96
N ARG A 125 1.41 11.81 -6.65
CA ARG A 125 0.90 10.62 -5.96
C ARG A 125 1.11 9.39 -6.83
N SER A 126 1.90 8.43 -6.36
CA SER A 126 2.19 7.17 -7.04
C SER A 126 1.10 6.12 -6.78
N HIS A 127 0.86 5.81 -5.52
CA HIS A 127 -0.13 4.84 -5.05
C HIS A 127 -0.51 5.15 -3.59
N THR A 128 -1.27 4.26 -2.96
CA THR A 128 -1.68 4.41 -1.57
C THR A 128 -1.35 3.14 -0.80
N ILE A 129 -0.87 3.26 0.43
CA ILE A 129 -0.70 2.16 1.38
C ILE A 129 -1.73 2.29 2.49
N ASN A 130 -2.29 1.16 2.91
CA ASN A 130 -3.23 1.11 4.03
C ASN A 130 -2.46 0.82 5.32
N MET A 131 -2.59 1.71 6.29
CA MET A 131 -1.86 1.66 7.55
C MET A 131 -2.83 1.43 8.72
N PRO A 132 -2.47 0.58 9.70
CA PRO A 132 -3.18 0.56 10.97
C PRO A 132 -3.14 1.95 11.62
N PRO A 133 -4.26 2.46 12.14
CA PRO A 133 -4.31 3.79 12.74
C PRO A 133 -3.35 3.94 13.93
N ASP A 134 -3.09 2.86 14.67
CA ASP A 134 -2.19 2.83 15.82
C ASP A 134 -0.72 3.12 15.47
N LEU A 135 -0.35 2.96 14.20
CA LEU A 135 0.99 3.31 13.69
C LEU A 135 1.08 4.77 13.23
N LEU A 136 -0.03 5.49 13.24
CA LEU A 136 -0.09 6.89 12.83
C LEU A 136 -0.21 7.79 14.05
N THR A 137 0.59 8.84 14.09
CA THR A 137 0.45 9.92 15.05
C THR A 137 -0.64 10.90 14.59
N ALA A 138 -1.09 11.82 15.43
CA ALA A 138 -2.03 12.86 15.02
C ALA A 138 -1.43 13.74 13.90
N GLY A 139 -2.24 14.04 12.88
CA GLY A 139 -1.85 14.90 11.76
C GLY A 139 -1.90 14.22 10.39
N GLU A 140 -1.56 14.97 9.35
CA GLU A 140 -1.50 14.48 7.98
C GLU A 140 -0.21 13.70 7.73
N HIS A 141 -0.31 12.54 7.05
CA HIS A 141 0.82 11.70 6.71
C HIS A 141 0.93 11.47 5.21
N PHE A 142 2.14 11.34 4.75
CA PHE A 142 2.47 10.86 3.41
C PHE A 142 3.68 9.93 3.47
N ALA A 143 3.89 9.14 2.45
CA ALA A 143 5.04 8.24 2.36
C ALA A 143 5.88 8.56 1.13
N LEU A 144 7.17 8.21 1.19
CA LEU A 144 8.12 8.34 0.09
C LEU A 144 8.94 7.07 -0.02
N GLU A 145 9.25 6.65 -1.25
CA GLU A 145 10.20 5.58 -1.52
C GLU A 145 11.62 6.16 -1.52
N VAL A 146 12.50 5.63 -0.67
CA VAL A 146 13.90 6.09 -0.55
C VAL A 146 14.72 5.58 -1.73
N ARG A 147 15.57 6.44 -2.27
CA ARG A 147 16.60 6.10 -3.24
C ARG A 147 17.97 6.56 -2.79
N GLY A 148 18.96 5.66 -2.94
CA GLY A 148 20.35 5.89 -2.59
C GLY A 148 20.67 5.58 -1.12
N GLU A 149 21.88 5.93 -0.73
CA GLU A 149 22.55 5.44 0.48
C GLU A 149 22.84 6.54 1.52
N SER A 150 22.33 7.75 1.33
CA SER A 150 22.70 8.91 2.17
C SER A 150 22.25 8.79 3.63
N MET A 151 21.42 7.79 3.98
CA MET A 151 20.85 7.60 5.32
C MET A 151 21.04 6.17 5.85
N ILE A 152 22.00 5.40 5.30
CA ILE A 152 22.21 3.98 5.65
C ILE A 152 22.61 3.78 7.12
N ASP A 153 23.42 4.67 7.70
CA ASP A 153 23.84 4.59 9.10
C ASP A 153 22.69 4.93 10.07
N ALA A 154 21.58 5.47 9.55
CA ALA A 154 20.32 5.62 10.29
C ALA A 154 19.38 4.41 10.09
N GLY A 155 19.84 3.35 9.42
CA GLY A 155 19.05 2.16 9.11
C GLY A 155 18.04 2.33 7.98
N ILE A 156 18.11 3.45 7.22
CA ILE A 156 17.24 3.74 6.07
C ILE A 156 17.98 3.35 4.79
N LEU A 157 17.48 2.34 4.08
CA LEU A 157 18.13 1.76 2.90
C LEU A 157 17.40 2.13 1.60
N ASP A 158 18.07 1.92 0.48
CA ASP A 158 17.46 2.03 -0.84
C ASP A 158 16.24 1.11 -0.97
N GLY A 159 15.13 1.63 -1.50
CA GLY A 159 13.86 0.90 -1.64
C GLY A 159 12.96 0.90 -0.40
N ASP A 160 13.41 1.45 0.74
CA ASP A 160 12.54 1.61 1.90
C ASP A 160 11.40 2.59 1.63
N ILE A 161 10.27 2.38 2.30
CA ILE A 161 9.17 3.33 2.35
C ILE A 161 9.22 4.05 3.68
N VAL A 162 9.48 5.35 3.65
CA VAL A 162 9.48 6.21 4.85
C VAL A 162 8.11 6.88 5.02
N LEU A 163 7.57 6.79 6.23
CA LEU A 163 6.34 7.46 6.64
C LEU A 163 6.68 8.81 7.25
N ILE A 164 6.15 9.84 6.67
CA ILE A 164 6.42 11.23 7.02
C ILE A 164 5.15 11.87 7.57
N ARG A 165 5.22 12.43 8.77
CA ARG A 165 4.19 13.31 9.29
C ARG A 165 4.44 14.73 8.78
N ARG A 166 3.46 15.34 8.15
CA ARG A 166 3.53 16.71 7.64
C ARG A 166 3.71 17.69 8.80
N THR A 167 4.75 18.49 8.75
CA THR A 167 5.05 19.57 9.71
C THR A 167 6.05 20.53 9.09
N GLU A 168 6.00 21.79 9.50
CA GLU A 168 6.96 22.82 9.10
C GLU A 168 8.08 23.03 10.13
N THR A 169 8.03 22.31 11.25
CA THR A 169 9.00 22.43 12.36
C THR A 169 9.68 21.09 12.64
N ALA A 170 10.92 21.17 13.06
CA ALA A 170 11.71 20.01 13.49
C ALA A 170 12.67 20.37 14.63
N ASP A 171 12.96 19.37 15.45
CA ASP A 171 13.96 19.45 16.52
C ASP A 171 15.31 18.88 16.04
N THR A 172 16.40 19.35 16.69
CA THR A 172 17.73 18.82 16.40
C THR A 172 17.78 17.31 16.67
N GLY A 173 18.16 16.54 15.67
CA GLY A 173 18.20 15.07 15.68
C GLY A 173 17.09 14.40 14.88
N ASP A 174 16.01 15.09 14.57
CA ASP A 174 14.95 14.56 13.74
C ASP A 174 15.42 14.23 12.32
N VAL A 175 14.92 13.16 11.75
CA VAL A 175 15.05 12.90 10.31
C VAL A 175 13.87 13.56 9.61
N VAL A 176 14.18 14.43 8.64
CA VAL A 176 13.19 15.29 7.98
C VAL A 176 13.27 15.20 6.47
N VAL A 177 12.14 15.42 5.84
CA VAL A 177 12.08 15.82 4.43
C VAL A 177 12.20 17.34 4.41
N ALA A 178 13.30 17.84 3.86
CA ALA A 178 13.57 19.26 3.71
C ALA A 178 13.59 19.65 2.23
N LEU A 179 13.01 20.80 1.94
CA LEU A 179 13.06 21.45 0.63
C LEU A 179 14.10 22.56 0.71
N ILE A 180 15.03 22.54 -0.23
CA ILE A 180 16.12 23.53 -0.34
C ILE A 180 15.82 24.42 -1.54
N ASP A 181 15.84 25.73 -1.33
CA ASP A 181 15.56 26.76 -2.34
C ASP A 181 14.23 26.60 -3.09
N ASP A 182 13.27 25.90 -2.48
CA ASP A 182 11.98 25.52 -3.06
C ASP A 182 12.06 24.62 -4.32
N GLU A 183 13.23 24.05 -4.59
CA GLU A 183 13.49 23.25 -5.80
C GLU A 183 13.91 21.81 -5.49
N GLU A 184 14.74 21.61 -4.47
CA GLU A 184 15.37 20.32 -4.18
C GLU A 184 14.84 19.71 -2.86
N ALA A 185 14.20 18.55 -2.94
CA ALA A 185 13.79 17.77 -1.78
C ALA A 185 14.87 16.78 -1.36
N THR A 186 15.09 16.64 -0.05
CA THR A 186 16.07 15.70 0.51
C THR A 186 15.62 15.12 1.84
N LEU A 187 16.03 13.88 2.14
CA LEU A 187 15.84 13.24 3.45
C LEU A 187 17.17 13.27 4.21
N LYS A 188 17.21 13.99 5.32
CA LYS A 188 18.42 14.20 6.12
C LYS A 188 18.10 14.31 7.60
N ARG A 189 19.12 14.17 8.46
CA ARG A 189 19.01 14.53 9.86
C ARG A 189 19.11 16.05 10.01
N PHE A 190 18.13 16.62 10.67
CA PHE A 190 18.07 18.05 10.93
C PHE A 190 18.90 18.39 12.16
N ARG A 191 19.74 19.43 12.06
CA ARG A 191 20.43 20.02 13.20
C ARG A 191 20.43 21.54 13.10
N ARG A 192 20.02 22.18 14.15
CA ARG A 192 20.13 23.63 14.26
C ARG A 192 21.51 24.01 14.81
N ARG A 193 22.25 24.87 14.10
CA ARG A 193 23.57 25.40 14.50
C ARG A 193 23.50 26.92 14.53
N GLY A 194 23.12 27.49 15.70
CA GLY A 194 22.97 28.94 15.85
C GLY A 194 21.98 29.52 14.80
N ALA A 195 22.50 30.39 13.95
CA ALA A 195 21.73 31.02 12.87
C ALA A 195 21.62 30.16 11.56
N SER A 196 22.15 28.92 11.56
CA SER A 196 22.19 28.08 10.38
C SER A 196 21.49 26.72 10.65
N ILE A 197 21.07 26.06 9.59
CA ILE A 197 20.54 24.70 9.58
C ILE A 197 21.58 23.79 8.92
N ALA A 198 21.95 22.71 9.60
CA ALA A 198 22.73 21.64 9.02
C ALA A 198 21.77 20.47 8.65
N LEU A 199 21.81 20.05 7.40
CA LEU A 199 21.18 18.85 6.89
C LEU A 199 22.27 17.78 6.79
N GLU A 200 22.27 16.88 7.78
CA GLU A 200 23.34 15.89 7.94
C GLU A 200 22.91 14.54 7.32
N PRO A 201 23.69 13.99 6.37
CA PRO A 201 23.50 12.60 5.95
C PRO A 201 23.86 11.66 7.10
N ALA A 202 23.28 10.48 7.12
CA ALA A 202 23.70 9.36 7.93
C ALA A 202 24.49 8.37 7.07
N ASN A 203 25.56 8.87 6.50
CA ASN A 203 26.54 8.13 5.70
C ASN A 203 27.78 9.03 5.56
N SER A 204 28.95 8.53 5.97
CA SER A 204 30.21 9.26 5.94
C SER A 204 30.72 9.63 4.54
N SER A 205 30.21 8.96 3.51
CA SER A 205 30.52 9.25 2.10
C SER A 205 29.79 10.49 1.54
N HIS A 206 28.86 11.06 2.30
CA HIS A 206 28.08 12.21 1.89
C HIS A 206 28.38 13.45 2.73
N GLU A 207 28.39 14.61 2.12
CA GLU A 207 28.71 15.87 2.80
C GLU A 207 27.52 16.47 3.54
N VAL A 208 27.82 17.11 4.68
CA VAL A 208 26.85 17.89 5.45
C VAL A 208 26.57 19.21 4.73
N ARG A 209 25.30 19.53 4.50
CA ARG A 209 24.90 20.82 3.90
C ARG A 209 24.50 21.78 5.02
N ILE A 210 25.24 22.90 5.13
CA ILE A 210 24.96 23.97 6.09
C ILE A 210 24.37 25.15 5.31
N LEU A 211 23.14 25.51 5.64
CA LEU A 211 22.37 26.50 4.92
C LEU A 211 21.73 27.52 5.87
N PRO A 212 21.50 28.76 5.44
CA PRO A 212 20.70 29.70 6.21
C PRO A 212 19.22 29.25 6.25
N PRO A 213 18.47 29.57 7.31
CA PRO A 213 17.11 29.08 7.52
C PRO A 213 16.11 29.46 6.42
N ASN A 214 16.31 30.60 5.75
CA ASN A 214 15.45 31.07 4.66
C ASN A 214 15.56 30.23 3.37
N ARG A 215 16.58 29.36 3.27
CA ARG A 215 16.77 28.44 2.14
C ARG A 215 16.27 27.02 2.44
N VAL A 216 15.82 26.75 3.65
CA VAL A 216 15.40 25.40 4.05
C VAL A 216 13.98 25.45 4.58
N ARG A 217 13.08 24.69 3.93
CA ARG A 217 11.71 24.53 4.37
C ARG A 217 11.44 23.06 4.73
N ILE A 218 11.04 22.80 5.96
CA ILE A 218 10.68 21.46 6.41
C ILE A 218 9.31 21.10 5.81
N GLN A 219 9.20 19.94 5.19
CA GLN A 219 7.98 19.39 4.63
C GLN A 219 7.33 18.35 5.55
N GLY A 220 8.13 17.73 6.40
CA GLY A 220 7.67 16.75 7.36
C GLY A 220 8.81 16.03 8.05
N LYS A 221 8.44 15.24 9.05
CA LYS A 221 9.32 14.51 9.96
C LYS A 221 9.06 13.02 9.87
N LEU A 222 10.11 12.21 9.82
CA LEU A 222 10.04 10.76 9.81
C LEU A 222 9.37 10.25 11.10
N VAL A 223 8.34 9.42 10.94
CA VAL A 223 7.63 8.78 12.06
C VAL A 223 7.60 7.26 11.96
N GLY A 224 7.91 6.70 10.80
CA GLY A 224 7.96 5.26 10.60
C GLY A 224 8.72 4.87 9.34
N LEU A 225 9.11 3.60 9.25
CA LEU A 225 9.82 3.01 8.12
C LEU A 225 9.25 1.63 7.84
N PHE A 226 9.06 1.31 6.56
CA PHE A 226 8.60 0.01 6.10
C PHE A 226 9.58 -0.53 5.08
N ARG A 227 9.99 -1.77 5.29
CA ARG A 227 10.85 -2.52 4.38
C ARG A 227 10.18 -3.81 3.97
N LYS A 228 10.19 -4.07 2.67
CA LYS A 228 9.72 -5.33 2.12
C LYS A 228 10.93 -6.17 1.73
N TYR A 229 10.97 -7.40 2.22
CA TYR A 229 11.99 -8.38 1.88
C TYR A 229 11.52 -9.33 0.78
#